data_a6a9ceea73c083b83e37f0583b874a13
#
_entry.id   a6a9ceea73c083b83e37f0583b874a13
#
_cell.length_a   1.000
_cell.length_b   1.000
_cell.length_c   1.000
_cell.angle_alpha   90.00
_cell.angle_beta   90.00
_cell.angle_gamma   90.00
#
_symmetry.space_group_name_H-M   'P 1'
#
loop_
_entity.id
_entity.type
_entity.pdbx_description
1 polymer ?
#
loop_
_entity_poly.entity_id
_entity_poly.type
_entity_poly.pdbx_seq_one_letter_code
_entity_poly.pdbx_strand_id
1 'polypeptide(L)'
;MANIKYNKTIEKTILNRLCNGESIRKICKDPEMVSWATFSQKLKDSEKLQDQYYTCKKIGIEMVIAEAQDKLMDSINTLENSGKM
;
A
#
# COMPACT_ATOMS: atom_id res chain seq x y z
N MET A 1 -11.43 1.70 -23.67
CA MET A 1 -10.66 2.04 -22.49
C MET A 1 -11.26 3.20 -21.76
N ALA A 2 -11.51 3.02 -20.50
CA ALA A 2 -12.12 4.08 -19.72
C ALA A 2 -11.08 5.12 -19.38
N ASN A 3 -11.35 6.37 -19.76
CA ASN A 3 -10.57 7.51 -19.31
C ASN A 3 -11.10 7.91 -17.94
N ILE A 4 -10.48 7.38 -16.91
CA ILE A 4 -10.90 7.68 -15.54
C ILE A 4 -10.30 9.01 -15.15
N LYS A 5 -11.16 9.95 -14.81
CA LYS A 5 -10.69 11.24 -14.34
C LYS A 5 -10.34 11.15 -12.87
N TYR A 6 -9.21 11.76 -12.52
CA TYR A 6 -8.81 11.86 -11.14
C TYR A 6 -9.84 12.71 -10.37
N ASN A 7 -10.27 12.21 -9.24
CA ASN A 7 -11.18 12.91 -8.36
C ASN A 7 -10.93 12.49 -6.92
N LYS A 8 -11.66 13.09 -5.97
CA LYS A 8 -11.48 12.80 -4.55
C LYS A 8 -11.76 11.34 -4.20
N THR A 9 -12.71 10.73 -4.87
CA THR A 9 -13.05 9.32 -4.65
C THR A 9 -11.89 8.42 -5.07
N ILE A 10 -11.33 8.67 -6.25
CA ILE A 10 -10.16 7.93 -6.76
C ILE A 10 -8.98 8.13 -5.81
N GLU A 11 -8.73 9.36 -5.38
CA GLU A 11 -7.65 9.66 -4.45
C GLU A 11 -7.80 8.87 -3.15
N LYS A 12 -8.97 8.89 -2.56
CA LYS A 12 -9.24 8.14 -1.32
C LYS A 12 -9.07 6.65 -1.52
N THR A 13 -9.52 6.13 -2.65
CA THR A 13 -9.39 4.71 -2.96
C THR A 13 -7.93 4.30 -3.06
N ILE A 14 -7.12 5.10 -3.74
CA ILE A 14 -5.68 4.85 -3.87
C ILE A 14 -5.01 4.84 -2.50
N LEU A 15 -5.28 5.86 -1.70
CA LEU A 15 -4.70 5.97 -0.36
C LEU A 15 -5.12 4.80 0.53
N ASN A 16 -6.38 4.42 0.46
CA ASN A 16 -6.92 3.31 1.23
C ASN A 16 -6.23 1.99 0.87
N ARG A 17 -6.06 1.75 -0.42
CA ARG A 17 -5.40 0.53 -0.90
C ARG A 17 -3.92 0.51 -0.51
N LEU A 18 -3.27 1.67 -0.54
CA LEU A 18 -1.89 1.79 -0.06
C LEU A 18 -1.78 1.44 1.43
N CYS A 19 -2.72 1.95 2.24
CA CYS A 19 -2.76 1.64 3.67
C CYS A 19 -3.01 0.17 3.94
N ASN A 20 -3.64 -0.53 3.01
CA ASN A 20 -3.88 -1.97 3.12
C ASN A 20 -2.71 -2.82 2.60
N GLY A 21 -1.62 -2.19 2.20
CA GLY A 21 -0.42 -2.90 1.80
C GLY A 21 -0.29 -3.15 0.31
N GLU A 22 -1.21 -2.65 -0.52
CA GLU A 22 -1.09 -2.79 -1.97
C GLU A 22 -0.03 -1.82 -2.49
N SER A 23 0.75 -2.27 -3.47
CA SER A 23 1.75 -1.41 -4.08
C SER A 23 1.08 -0.42 -5.04
N ILE A 24 1.68 0.76 -5.18
CA ILE A 24 1.17 1.76 -6.09
C ILE A 24 1.17 1.26 -7.54
N ARG A 25 2.12 0.43 -7.90
CA ARG A 25 2.16 -0.17 -9.23
C ARG A 25 0.95 -1.04 -9.49
N LYS A 26 0.58 -1.85 -8.51
CA LYS A 26 -0.59 -2.72 -8.61
C LYS A 26 -1.86 -1.91 -8.72
N ILE A 27 -1.98 -0.86 -7.89
CA ILE A 27 -3.15 0.02 -7.91
C ILE A 27 -3.31 0.69 -9.26
N CYS A 28 -2.22 1.23 -9.81
CA CYS A 28 -2.26 1.94 -11.08
C CYS A 28 -2.45 1.02 -12.30
N LYS A 29 -2.27 -0.27 -12.13
CA LYS A 29 -2.57 -1.25 -13.19
C LYS A 29 -4.06 -1.57 -13.28
N ASP A 30 -4.80 -1.25 -12.23
CA ASP A 30 -6.24 -1.50 -12.21
C ASP A 30 -6.92 -0.60 -13.26
N PRO A 31 -7.72 -1.17 -14.18
CA PRO A 31 -8.40 -0.34 -15.19
C PRO A 31 -9.38 0.66 -14.60
N GLU A 32 -9.78 0.48 -13.35
CA GLU A 32 -10.67 1.42 -12.66
C GLU A 32 -9.91 2.56 -11.97
N MET A 33 -8.57 2.54 -12.03
CA MET A 33 -7.74 3.56 -11.40
C MET A 33 -7.00 4.37 -12.45
N VAL A 34 -6.56 5.57 -12.03
CA VAL A 34 -5.75 6.41 -12.91
C VAL A 34 -4.34 5.84 -13.04
N SER A 35 -3.64 6.23 -14.10
CA SER A 35 -2.26 5.80 -14.30
C SER A 35 -1.32 6.47 -13.29
N TRP A 36 -0.14 5.88 -13.13
CA TRP A 36 0.89 6.45 -12.27
C TRP A 36 1.27 7.86 -12.71
N ALA A 37 1.32 8.11 -14.03
CA ALA A 37 1.65 9.43 -14.56
C ALA A 37 0.67 10.48 -14.04
N THR A 38 -0.61 10.17 -14.06
CA THR A 38 -1.65 11.08 -13.56
C THR A 38 -1.52 11.28 -12.05
N PHE A 39 -1.38 10.20 -11.30
CA PHE A 39 -1.27 10.29 -9.85
C PHE A 39 0.00 11.02 -9.42
N SER A 40 1.13 10.74 -10.06
CA SER A 40 2.39 11.41 -9.72
C SER A 40 2.34 12.89 -9.99
N GLN A 41 1.60 13.30 -11.05
CA GLN A 41 1.41 14.71 -11.33
C GLN A 41 0.62 15.38 -10.20
N LYS A 42 -0.41 14.72 -9.70
CA LYS A 42 -1.18 15.24 -8.57
C LYS A 42 -0.34 15.30 -7.29
N LEU A 43 0.54 14.34 -7.08
CA LEU A 43 1.47 14.37 -5.95
C LEU A 43 2.38 15.59 -6.02
N LYS A 44 2.90 15.91 -7.19
CA LYS A 44 3.76 17.08 -7.36
C LYS A 44 3.04 18.38 -7.06
N ASP A 45 1.74 18.42 -7.34
CA ASP A 45 0.94 19.62 -7.19
C ASP A 45 0.42 19.84 -5.77
N SER A 46 0.49 18.85 -4.89
CA SER A 46 -0.10 18.94 -3.56
C SER A 46 0.80 18.35 -2.49
N GLU A 47 1.32 19.20 -1.62
CA GLU A 47 2.11 18.74 -0.48
C GLU A 47 1.26 17.91 0.50
N LYS A 48 0.00 18.29 0.65
CA LYS A 48 -0.91 17.55 1.52
C LYS A 48 -1.10 16.13 1.02
N LEU A 49 -1.24 15.96 -0.29
CA LEU A 49 -1.36 14.64 -0.87
C LEU A 49 -0.07 13.84 -0.72
N GLN A 50 1.08 14.49 -0.86
CA GLN A 50 2.37 13.85 -0.62
C GLN A 50 2.46 13.29 0.79
N ASP A 51 2.08 14.09 1.78
CA ASP A 51 2.10 13.65 3.18
C ASP A 51 1.18 12.44 3.39
N GLN A 52 -0.03 12.51 2.85
CA GLN A 52 -0.97 11.40 2.94
C GLN A 52 -0.45 10.15 2.24
N TYR A 53 0.15 10.33 1.07
CA TYR A 53 0.71 9.22 0.30
C TYR A 53 1.82 8.52 1.09
N TYR A 54 2.77 9.29 1.62
CA TYR A 54 3.88 8.70 2.38
C TYR A 54 3.40 8.04 3.66
N THR A 55 2.43 8.64 4.34
CA THR A 55 1.86 8.06 5.55
C THR A 55 1.18 6.73 5.24
N CYS A 56 0.34 6.69 4.22
CA CYS A 56 -0.36 5.47 3.83
C CYS A 56 0.63 4.39 3.35
N LYS A 57 1.63 4.79 2.60
CA LYS A 57 2.66 3.87 2.13
C LYS A 57 3.40 3.23 3.30
N LYS A 58 3.76 4.04 4.29
CA LYS A 58 4.44 3.56 5.48
C LYS A 58 3.56 2.58 6.26
N ILE A 59 2.29 2.92 6.45
CA ILE A 59 1.34 2.05 7.13
C ILE A 59 1.20 0.73 6.39
N GLY A 60 1.06 0.79 5.06
CA GLY A 60 0.94 -0.40 4.24
C GLY A 60 2.16 -1.31 4.34
N ILE A 61 3.35 -0.73 4.32
CA ILE A 61 4.59 -1.48 4.46
C ILE A 61 4.65 -2.13 5.84
N GLU A 62 4.29 -1.40 6.90
CA GLU A 62 4.27 -1.92 8.25
C GLU A 62 3.30 -3.09 8.39
N MET A 63 2.14 -3.02 7.75
CA MET A 63 1.17 -4.11 7.76
C MET A 63 1.73 -5.37 7.09
N VAL A 64 2.38 -5.21 5.95
CA VAL A 64 2.98 -6.34 5.25
C VAL A 64 4.10 -6.96 6.07
N ILE A 65 4.93 -6.14 6.68
CA ILE A 65 6.00 -6.62 7.55
C ILE A 65 5.43 -7.36 8.76
N ALA A 66 4.38 -6.81 9.36
CA ALA A 66 3.75 -7.45 10.52
C ALA A 66 3.20 -8.82 10.18
N GLU A 67 2.55 -8.96 9.03
CA GLU A 67 2.05 -10.26 8.57
C GLU A 67 3.20 -11.25 8.33
N ALA A 68 4.27 -10.79 7.70
CA ALA A 68 5.44 -11.61 7.46
C ALA A 68 6.10 -12.02 8.78
N GLN A 69 6.19 -11.10 9.72
CA GLN A 69 6.75 -11.39 11.03
C GLN A 69 5.91 -12.40 11.81
N ASP A 70 4.60 -12.28 11.74
CA ASP A 70 3.70 -13.23 12.39
C ASP A 70 3.94 -14.65 11.87
N LYS A 71 4.05 -14.79 10.56
CA LYS A 71 4.33 -16.10 9.95
C LYS A 71 5.69 -16.62 10.33
N LEU A 72 6.69 -15.75 10.34
CA LEU A 72 8.03 -16.12 10.76
C LEU A 72 8.08 -16.48 12.22
N MET A 73 7.39 -15.74 13.06
CA MET A 73 7.35 -16.01 14.49
C MET A 73 6.68 -17.35 14.80
N ASP A 74 5.62 -17.70 14.08
CA ASP A 74 5.00 -19.00 14.22
C ASP A 74 5.98 -20.12 13.89
N SER A 75 6.74 -19.97 12.81
CA SER A 75 7.75 -20.95 12.42
C SER A 75 8.88 -21.02 13.45
N ILE A 76 9.33 -19.87 13.92
CA ILE A 76 10.39 -19.80 14.93
C ILE A 76 9.93 -20.40 16.24
N ASN A 77 8.73 -20.10 16.67
CA ASN A 77 8.18 -20.66 17.90
C ASN A 77 8.10 -22.17 17.83
N THR A 78 7.70 -22.71 16.70
CA THR A 78 7.67 -24.16 16.50
C THR A 78 9.07 -24.76 16.62
N LEU A 79 10.04 -24.11 15.99
CA LEU A 79 11.43 -24.56 16.04
C LEU A 79 12.01 -24.44 17.45
N GLU A 80 11.73 -23.34 18.14
CA GLU A 80 12.19 -23.14 19.51
C GLU A 80 11.61 -24.17 20.44
N ASN A 81 10.34 -24.47 20.32
CA ASN A 81 9.71 -25.49 21.13
C ASN A 81 10.36 -26.86 20.91
N SER A 82 10.68 -27.15 19.67
CA SER A 82 11.38 -28.40 19.35
C SER A 82 12.82 -28.40 19.90
N GLY A 83 13.45 -27.23 19.82
CA GLY A 83 14.84 -27.11 20.26
C GLY A 83 15.00 -27.10 21.76
N LYS A 84 14.00 -26.68 22.49
CA LYS A 84 14.05 -26.64 23.94
C LYS A 84 13.81 -27.97 24.61
N MET A 85 13.37 -28.89 23.83
CA MET A 85 13.08 -30.25 24.36
C MET A 85 14.30 -31.20 24.25
#